data_dfaedae06ac331083dfdf7ac3c891f1b
#
_entry.id   dfaedae06ac331083dfdf7ac3c891f1b
#
_cell.length_a   1.000
_cell.length_b   1.000
_cell.length_c   1.000
_cell.angle_alpha   90.00
_cell.angle_beta   90.00
_cell.angle_gamma   90.00
#
_symmetry.space_group_name_H-M   'P 1'
#
loop_
_entity.id
_entity.type
_entity.pdbx_description
1 polymer ?
#
loop_
_entity_poly.entity_id
_entity_poly.type
_entity_poly.pdbx_seq_one_letter_code
_entity_poly.pdbx_strand_id
1 'polypeptide(L)'
;AGPDADFNVTFSVDHQKLQGPALAANPSEFSAKIVTNGSITPLMNEGLLRPLDDLVEKYGQGLNKSQLITFDGKIYAVAFMANAQHLWYRESIFNELGIAVPTTYEEVIAAAAKIKASGKMANPYAGAFKAGWNLSQEFVNMYLGHGGEFFKPGTAEPSINNAKGVAALNVIKQLTELSNPDFLTQDT
;
A
#
# COMPACT_ATOMS: atom_id res chain seq x y z
N ALA A 1 27.83 3.79 -4.30
CA ALA A 1 28.24 4.77 -5.26
C ALA A 1 28.64 6.05 -4.51
N GLY A 2 29.79 6.64 -4.83
CA GLY A 2 30.23 7.92 -4.28
C GLY A 2 29.48 9.09 -4.94
N PRO A 3 29.75 10.33 -4.52
CA PRO A 3 29.10 11.53 -5.06
C PRO A 3 29.30 11.74 -6.58
N ASP A 4 30.26 11.04 -7.16
CA ASP A 4 30.60 11.15 -8.60
C ASP A 4 30.03 9.97 -9.43
N ALA A 5 29.08 9.19 -8.91
CA ALA A 5 28.47 8.11 -9.66
C ALA A 5 27.42 8.65 -10.64
N ASP A 6 27.64 8.43 -11.93
CA ASP A 6 26.65 8.70 -12.96
C ASP A 6 25.49 7.70 -12.84
N PHE A 7 24.30 8.22 -12.56
CA PHE A 7 23.06 7.47 -12.55
C PHE A 7 22.28 7.72 -13.83
N ASN A 8 22.16 6.69 -14.65
CA ASN A 8 21.21 6.69 -15.75
C ASN A 8 19.87 6.15 -15.24
N VAL A 9 18.90 7.04 -15.04
CA VAL A 9 17.60 6.70 -14.46
C VAL A 9 16.54 6.63 -15.55
N THR A 10 15.90 5.48 -15.68
CA THR A 10 14.77 5.27 -16.59
C THR A 10 13.45 5.37 -15.81
N PHE A 11 12.61 6.33 -16.16
CA PHE A 11 11.27 6.49 -15.59
C PHE A 11 10.22 5.85 -16.49
N SER A 12 9.33 5.08 -15.90
CA SER A 12 8.17 4.51 -16.59
C SER A 12 7.01 4.32 -15.61
N VAL A 13 5.81 4.68 -16.01
CA VAL A 13 4.58 4.38 -15.26
C VAL A 13 4.30 2.87 -15.22
N ASP A 14 4.82 2.12 -16.19
CA ASP A 14 4.71 0.66 -16.27
C ASP A 14 5.93 -0.08 -15.71
N HIS A 15 6.78 0.59 -14.93
CA HIS A 15 8.04 0.02 -14.43
C HIS A 15 7.87 -1.34 -13.75
N GLN A 16 6.75 -1.59 -13.05
CA GLN A 16 6.48 -2.87 -12.39
C GLN A 16 6.24 -4.01 -13.38
N LYS A 17 5.59 -3.73 -14.51
CA LYS A 17 5.35 -4.72 -15.58
C LYS A 17 6.61 -5.04 -16.37
N LEU A 18 7.47 -4.05 -16.54
CA LEU A 18 8.68 -4.15 -17.36
C LEU A 18 9.88 -4.76 -16.62
N GLN A 19 9.85 -4.80 -15.28
CA GLN A 19 11.02 -5.18 -14.49
C GLN A 19 11.44 -6.66 -14.66
N GLY A 20 10.51 -7.59 -14.75
CA GLY A 20 10.83 -9.02 -14.95
C GLY A 20 11.63 -9.24 -16.23
N PRO A 21 11.12 -8.89 -17.42
CA PRO A 21 11.85 -9.02 -18.67
C PRO A 21 13.21 -8.29 -18.68
N ALA A 22 13.27 -7.08 -18.14
CA ALA A 22 14.50 -6.28 -18.13
C ALA A 22 15.58 -6.86 -17.21
N LEU A 23 15.21 -7.48 -16.09
CA LEU A 23 16.15 -8.17 -15.19
C LEU A 23 16.54 -9.55 -15.72
N ALA A 24 15.66 -10.22 -16.46
CA ALA A 24 15.93 -11.53 -17.07
C ALA A 24 16.81 -11.45 -18.32
N ALA A 25 16.98 -10.27 -18.91
CA ALA A 25 17.90 -10.07 -20.02
C ALA A 25 19.34 -10.42 -19.64
N ASN A 26 20.12 -10.93 -20.60
CA ASN A 26 21.52 -11.29 -20.38
C ASN A 26 22.44 -10.57 -21.39
N PRO A 27 23.21 -9.55 -20.98
CA PRO A 27 23.27 -9.00 -19.62
C PRO A 27 21.97 -8.29 -19.20
N SER A 28 21.73 -8.20 -17.88
CA SER A 28 20.59 -7.43 -17.34
C SER A 28 20.63 -5.97 -17.82
N GLU A 29 19.49 -5.43 -18.17
CA GLU A 29 19.39 -4.03 -18.62
C GLU A 29 19.66 -3.01 -17.50
N PHE A 30 19.50 -3.41 -16.23
CA PHE A 30 19.64 -2.51 -15.08
C PHE A 30 20.55 -3.10 -14.00
N SER A 31 21.41 -2.25 -13.45
CA SER A 31 22.28 -2.58 -12.31
C SER A 31 21.51 -2.58 -10.97
N ALA A 32 20.46 -1.78 -10.87
CA ALA A 32 19.59 -1.67 -9.71
C ALA A 32 18.15 -1.36 -10.14
N LYS A 33 17.19 -1.82 -9.33
CA LYS A 33 15.76 -1.66 -9.62
C LYS A 33 15.00 -1.34 -8.35
N ILE A 34 13.99 -0.48 -8.46
CA ILE A 34 13.02 -0.27 -7.39
C ILE A 34 12.02 -1.42 -7.42
N VAL A 35 11.84 -2.06 -6.27
CA VAL A 35 10.88 -3.14 -6.07
C VAL A 35 9.85 -2.73 -5.02
N THR A 36 8.67 -3.32 -5.09
CA THR A 36 7.59 -3.14 -4.11
C THR A 36 7.32 -4.47 -3.39
N ASN A 37 6.57 -4.42 -2.30
CA ASN A 37 6.15 -5.63 -1.58
C ASN A 37 5.47 -6.66 -2.49
N GLY A 38 4.71 -6.19 -3.50
CA GLY A 38 4.04 -7.07 -4.46
C GLY A 38 4.93 -7.63 -5.55
N SER A 39 6.05 -6.97 -5.88
CA SER A 39 6.91 -7.37 -6.98
C SER A 39 8.17 -8.14 -6.55
N ILE A 40 8.60 -8.02 -5.29
CA ILE A 40 9.86 -8.61 -4.84
C ILE A 40 9.82 -10.14 -4.83
N THR A 41 8.74 -10.75 -4.36
CA THR A 41 8.64 -12.20 -4.23
C THR A 41 8.70 -12.94 -5.58
N PRO A 42 7.94 -12.55 -6.61
CA PRO A 42 8.09 -13.13 -7.94
C PRO A 42 9.53 -13.05 -8.48
N LEU A 43 10.16 -11.87 -8.37
CA LEU A 43 11.54 -11.68 -8.86
C LEU A 43 12.56 -12.56 -8.12
N MET A 44 12.36 -12.79 -6.83
CA MET A 44 13.18 -13.70 -6.03
C MET A 44 12.99 -15.15 -6.46
N ASN A 45 11.74 -15.58 -6.67
CA ASN A 45 11.43 -16.95 -7.08
C ASN A 45 12.01 -17.28 -8.47
N GLU A 46 12.12 -16.28 -9.33
CA GLU A 46 12.76 -16.40 -10.65
C GLU A 46 14.29 -16.24 -10.61
N GLY A 47 14.87 -16.01 -9.43
CA GLY A 47 16.32 -15.84 -9.26
C GLY A 47 16.87 -14.55 -9.87
N LEU A 48 16.02 -13.55 -10.10
CA LEU A 48 16.39 -12.28 -10.73
C LEU A 48 16.98 -11.24 -9.77
N LEU A 49 16.94 -11.52 -8.47
CA LEU A 49 17.52 -10.68 -7.44
C LEU A 49 18.64 -11.43 -6.72
N ARG A 50 19.77 -10.77 -6.50
CA ARG A 50 20.85 -11.29 -5.68
C ARG A 50 20.79 -10.78 -4.24
N PRO A 51 21.32 -11.53 -3.26
CA PRO A 51 21.55 -10.99 -1.92
C PRO A 51 22.46 -9.77 -1.94
N LEU A 52 22.21 -8.84 -1.02
CA LEU A 52 22.92 -7.56 -0.87
C LEU A 52 23.79 -7.52 0.39
N ASP A 53 23.97 -8.64 1.09
CA ASP A 53 24.68 -8.71 2.37
C ASP A 53 26.08 -8.10 2.29
N ASP A 54 26.83 -8.42 1.24
CA ASP A 54 28.17 -7.89 0.96
C ASP A 54 28.19 -6.36 0.78
N LEU A 55 27.16 -5.81 0.14
CA LEU A 55 27.03 -4.37 -0.09
C LEU A 55 26.60 -3.66 1.21
N VAL A 56 25.69 -4.26 1.97
CA VAL A 56 25.22 -3.69 3.24
C VAL A 56 26.34 -3.73 4.28
N GLU A 57 27.12 -4.82 4.36
CA GLU A 57 28.31 -4.89 5.22
C GLU A 57 29.32 -3.79 4.88
N LYS A 58 29.58 -3.56 3.60
CA LYS A 58 30.60 -2.62 3.14
C LYS A 58 30.14 -1.16 3.20
N TYR A 59 28.86 -0.87 2.93
CA TYR A 59 28.38 0.50 2.70
C TYR A 59 27.14 0.85 3.54
N GLY A 60 26.56 -0.10 4.26
CA GLY A 60 25.27 0.06 4.93
C GLY A 60 25.32 0.46 6.39
N GLN A 61 26.46 0.97 6.91
CA GLN A 61 26.65 1.27 8.35
C GLN A 61 25.68 2.32 8.89
N GLY A 62 25.13 3.19 8.02
CA GLY A 62 24.11 4.18 8.37
C GLY A 62 22.67 3.71 8.24
N LEU A 63 22.43 2.47 7.79
CA LEU A 63 21.09 1.95 7.62
C LEU A 63 20.53 1.40 8.93
N ASN A 64 19.23 1.69 9.18
CA ASN A 64 18.50 1.04 10.26
C ASN A 64 18.16 -0.41 9.90
N LYS A 65 18.14 -1.30 10.86
CA LYS A 65 17.78 -2.71 10.65
C LYS A 65 16.37 -2.86 10.05
N SER A 66 15.44 -1.98 10.40
CA SER A 66 14.08 -1.96 9.85
C SER A 66 13.99 -1.63 8.36
N GLN A 67 15.05 -1.09 7.77
CA GLN A 67 15.14 -0.83 6.32
C GLN A 67 15.62 -2.06 5.54
N LEU A 68 16.15 -3.07 6.21
CA LEU A 68 16.72 -4.25 5.56
C LEU A 68 15.62 -5.29 5.33
N ILE A 69 15.25 -5.49 4.08
CA ILE A 69 14.24 -6.48 3.67
C ILE A 69 14.92 -7.83 3.51
N THR A 70 14.60 -8.76 4.40
CA THR A 70 15.27 -10.05 4.51
C THR A 70 14.32 -11.21 4.17
N PHE A 71 14.86 -12.20 3.46
CA PHE A 71 14.23 -13.49 3.21
C PHE A 71 15.26 -14.60 3.47
N ASP A 72 14.88 -15.60 4.21
CA ASP A 72 15.76 -16.71 4.61
C ASP A 72 17.12 -16.25 5.16
N GLY A 73 17.10 -15.17 5.97
CA GLY A 73 18.28 -14.62 6.61
C GLY A 73 19.23 -13.82 5.71
N LYS A 74 18.88 -13.61 4.43
CA LYS A 74 19.65 -12.79 3.49
C LYS A 74 18.92 -11.50 3.14
N ILE A 75 19.66 -10.42 2.91
CA ILE A 75 19.14 -9.11 2.55
C ILE A 75 18.95 -9.03 1.04
N TYR A 76 17.74 -8.74 0.56
CA TYR A 76 17.44 -8.62 -0.87
C TYR A 76 17.05 -7.22 -1.32
N ALA A 77 16.64 -6.36 -0.38
CA ALA A 77 16.34 -4.97 -0.69
C ALA A 77 16.58 -4.06 0.51
N VAL A 78 16.71 -2.77 0.23
CA VAL A 78 16.77 -1.72 1.24
C VAL A 78 15.55 -0.84 1.06
N ALA A 79 14.72 -0.75 2.10
CA ALA A 79 13.54 0.12 2.09
C ALA A 79 13.99 1.59 2.21
N PHE A 80 13.56 2.41 1.27
CA PHE A 80 13.82 3.86 1.28
C PHE A 80 12.52 4.67 1.40
N MET A 81 11.36 4.02 1.25
CA MET A 81 10.04 4.64 1.37
C MET A 81 9.10 3.71 2.11
N ALA A 82 8.31 4.27 3.01
CA ALA A 82 7.18 3.62 3.65
C ALA A 82 5.93 4.48 3.43
N ASN A 83 4.90 3.91 2.82
CA ASN A 83 3.62 4.57 2.64
C ASN A 83 2.65 4.12 3.74
N ALA A 84 1.80 5.04 4.18
CA ALA A 84 0.73 4.76 5.11
C ALA A 84 -0.54 5.48 4.64
N GLN A 85 -1.69 4.83 4.84
CA GLN A 85 -2.98 5.47 4.62
C GLN A 85 -3.34 6.33 5.82
N HIS A 86 -3.81 7.55 5.57
CA HIS A 86 -4.22 8.50 6.58
C HIS A 86 -5.61 9.02 6.28
N LEU A 87 -6.40 9.23 7.33
CA LEU A 87 -7.65 9.96 7.21
C LEU A 87 -7.35 11.47 7.21
N TRP A 88 -7.69 12.14 6.10
CA TRP A 88 -7.68 13.59 5.99
C TRP A 88 -9.10 14.12 6.20
N TYR A 89 -9.26 15.15 7.00
CA TYR A 89 -10.57 15.73 7.27
C TYR A 89 -10.51 17.27 7.27
N ARG A 90 -11.64 17.88 6.99
CA ARG A 90 -11.76 19.34 7.03
C ARG A 90 -12.11 19.79 8.44
N GLU A 91 -11.11 20.27 9.16
CA GLU A 91 -11.22 20.69 10.56
C GLU A 91 -12.34 21.71 10.76
N SER A 92 -12.50 22.69 9.85
CA SER A 92 -13.55 23.70 9.94
C SER A 92 -14.96 23.09 9.94
N ILE A 93 -15.22 22.06 9.13
CA ILE A 93 -16.51 21.36 9.08
C ILE A 93 -16.73 20.54 10.35
N PHE A 94 -15.70 19.86 10.81
CA PHE A 94 -15.75 19.07 12.04
C PHE A 94 -16.07 19.95 13.25
N ASN A 95 -15.37 21.09 13.40
CA ASN A 95 -15.60 22.05 14.48
C ASN A 95 -17.00 22.62 14.41
N GLU A 96 -17.46 23.07 13.23
CA GLU A 96 -18.79 23.67 13.06
C GLU A 96 -19.92 22.70 13.40
N LEU A 97 -19.76 21.43 13.04
CA LEU A 97 -20.77 20.38 13.28
C LEU A 97 -20.58 19.66 14.62
N GLY A 98 -19.58 20.02 15.41
CA GLY A 98 -19.27 19.34 16.66
C GLY A 98 -18.99 17.85 16.45
N ILE A 99 -18.14 17.52 15.46
CA ILE A 99 -17.71 16.14 15.17
C ILE A 99 -16.33 15.95 15.79
N ALA A 100 -16.18 14.92 16.63
CA ALA A 100 -14.87 14.51 17.12
C ALA A 100 -14.06 13.84 16.00
N VAL A 101 -12.72 13.87 16.09
CA VAL A 101 -11.85 13.18 15.13
C VAL A 101 -12.08 11.68 15.24
N PRO A 102 -12.48 11.00 14.14
CA PRO A 102 -12.76 9.56 14.16
C PRO A 102 -11.52 8.73 14.44
N THR A 103 -11.69 7.65 15.19
CA THR A 103 -10.66 6.66 15.52
C THR A 103 -10.99 5.28 14.97
N THR A 104 -12.23 5.08 14.51
CA THR A 104 -12.73 3.84 13.92
C THR A 104 -13.44 4.11 12.59
N TYR A 105 -13.62 3.11 11.76
CA TYR A 105 -14.37 3.24 10.51
C TYR A 105 -15.86 3.53 10.74
N GLU A 106 -16.44 3.01 11.81
CA GLU A 106 -17.82 3.32 12.21
C GLU A 106 -17.98 4.80 12.52
N GLU A 107 -17.00 5.40 13.20
CA GLU A 107 -16.98 6.83 13.49
C GLU A 107 -16.77 7.67 12.21
N VAL A 108 -15.95 7.20 11.26
CA VAL A 108 -15.80 7.84 9.94
C VAL A 108 -17.14 7.84 9.19
N ILE A 109 -17.84 6.71 9.15
CA ILE A 109 -19.15 6.59 8.51
C ILE A 109 -20.17 7.53 9.18
N ALA A 110 -20.21 7.54 10.52
CA ALA A 110 -21.11 8.42 11.29
C ALA A 110 -20.81 9.90 11.04
N ALA A 111 -19.53 10.29 11.02
CA ALA A 111 -19.09 11.65 10.72
C ALA A 111 -19.52 12.07 9.30
N ALA A 112 -19.26 11.24 8.31
CA ALA A 112 -19.64 11.48 6.93
C ALA A 112 -21.17 11.58 6.77
N ALA A 113 -21.93 10.69 7.41
CA ALA A 113 -23.40 10.74 7.40
C ALA A 113 -23.92 12.06 8.02
N LYS A 114 -23.33 12.53 9.14
CA LYS A 114 -23.68 13.82 9.77
C LYS A 114 -23.38 15.02 8.86
N ILE A 115 -22.24 14.99 8.17
CA ILE A 115 -21.88 16.03 7.19
C ILE A 115 -22.87 16.05 6.02
N LYS A 116 -23.24 14.89 5.49
CA LYS A 116 -24.26 14.76 4.42
C LYS A 116 -25.61 15.31 4.88
N ALA A 117 -26.07 14.91 6.05
CA ALA A 117 -27.34 15.37 6.63
C ALA A 117 -27.39 16.89 6.88
N SER A 118 -26.26 17.53 7.16
CA SER A 118 -26.17 18.99 7.34
C SER A 118 -26.32 19.79 6.04
N GLY A 119 -26.28 19.11 4.89
CA GLY A 119 -26.32 19.75 3.57
C GLY A 119 -25.02 20.42 3.13
N LYS A 120 -23.95 20.36 3.93
CA LYS A 120 -22.66 21.00 3.62
C LYS A 120 -21.92 20.33 2.48
N MET A 121 -22.03 19.01 2.37
CA MET A 121 -21.43 18.23 1.30
C MET A 121 -22.40 17.10 0.88
N ALA A 122 -22.65 16.98 -0.42
CA ALA A 122 -23.47 15.90 -0.95
C ALA A 122 -22.73 14.54 -0.87
N ASN A 123 -21.43 14.55 -1.09
CA ASN A 123 -20.54 13.40 -1.08
C ASN A 123 -19.38 13.66 -0.10
N PRO A 124 -19.58 13.42 1.20
CA PRO A 124 -18.65 13.83 2.24
C PRO A 124 -17.42 12.92 2.40
N TYR A 125 -17.39 11.77 1.73
CA TYR A 125 -16.26 10.85 1.78
C TYR A 125 -15.63 10.68 0.39
N ALA A 126 -14.31 10.55 0.36
CA ALA A 126 -13.55 10.18 -0.81
C ALA A 126 -12.52 9.12 -0.43
N GLY A 127 -12.46 8.04 -1.20
CA GLY A 127 -11.48 6.99 -1.06
C GLY A 127 -10.99 6.55 -2.44
N ALA A 128 -9.83 5.89 -2.50
CA ALA A 128 -9.26 5.39 -3.74
C ALA A 128 -9.88 4.03 -4.11
N PHE A 129 -11.07 4.06 -4.70
CA PHE A 129 -11.86 2.86 -4.99
C PHE A 129 -11.72 2.31 -6.41
N LYS A 130 -10.83 2.85 -7.22
CA LYS A 130 -10.56 2.30 -8.55
C LYS A 130 -10.13 0.85 -8.46
N ALA A 131 -10.75 0.00 -9.27
CA ALA A 131 -10.47 -1.43 -9.31
C ALA A 131 -8.97 -1.71 -9.58
N GLY A 132 -8.41 -2.67 -8.87
CA GLY A 132 -6.99 -3.04 -8.89
C GLY A 132 -6.28 -2.63 -7.61
N TRP A 133 -5.11 -2.00 -7.73
CA TRP A 133 -4.26 -1.67 -6.59
C TRP A 133 -4.97 -0.86 -5.49
N ASN A 134 -5.65 0.21 -5.88
CA ASN A 134 -6.26 1.14 -4.92
C ASN A 134 -7.34 0.47 -4.08
N LEU A 135 -8.35 -0.13 -4.71
CA LEU A 135 -9.41 -0.82 -3.99
C LEU A 135 -8.87 -1.98 -3.15
N SER A 136 -7.83 -2.67 -3.63
CA SER A 136 -7.21 -3.74 -2.84
C SER A 136 -6.52 -3.21 -1.58
N GLN A 137 -5.89 -2.04 -1.63
CA GLN A 137 -5.28 -1.42 -0.43
C GLN A 137 -6.33 -0.98 0.59
N GLU A 138 -7.45 -0.42 0.14
CA GLU A 138 -8.58 -0.11 1.02
C GLU A 138 -9.10 -1.37 1.72
N PHE A 139 -9.31 -2.46 0.96
CA PHE A 139 -9.72 -3.73 1.54
C PHE A 139 -8.71 -4.29 2.53
N VAL A 140 -7.41 -4.30 2.16
CA VAL A 140 -6.32 -4.78 3.03
C VAL A 140 -6.32 -4.05 4.36
N ASN A 141 -6.38 -2.72 4.32
CA ASN A 141 -6.35 -1.88 5.52
C ASN A 141 -7.55 -2.18 6.44
N MET A 142 -8.75 -2.22 5.88
CA MET A 142 -9.98 -2.52 6.64
C MET A 142 -10.00 -3.96 7.17
N TYR A 143 -9.56 -4.94 6.36
CA TYR A 143 -9.51 -6.34 6.73
C TYR A 143 -8.56 -6.58 7.92
N LEU A 144 -7.36 -5.98 7.86
CA LEU A 144 -6.40 -6.04 8.96
C LEU A 144 -6.92 -5.29 10.21
N GLY A 145 -7.61 -4.16 10.02
CA GLY A 145 -8.27 -3.41 11.09
C GLY A 145 -9.34 -4.23 11.83
N HIS A 146 -10.03 -5.14 11.15
CA HIS A 146 -10.93 -6.12 11.75
C HIS A 146 -10.20 -7.36 12.33
N GLY A 147 -8.87 -7.34 12.42
CA GLY A 147 -8.05 -8.47 12.89
C GLY A 147 -8.01 -9.64 11.90
N GLY A 148 -8.15 -9.35 10.61
CA GLY A 148 -8.04 -10.35 9.54
C GLY A 148 -6.61 -10.89 9.39
N GLU A 149 -6.50 -12.11 8.91
CA GLU A 149 -5.24 -12.78 8.57
C GLU A 149 -5.36 -13.32 7.15
N PHE A 150 -4.37 -13.00 6.28
CA PHE A 150 -4.44 -13.39 4.86
C PHE A 150 -4.30 -14.88 4.63
N PHE A 151 -3.55 -15.56 5.48
CA PHE A 151 -3.28 -16.99 5.39
C PHE A 151 -3.59 -17.67 6.72
N LYS A 152 -3.92 -18.96 6.67
CA LYS A 152 -3.98 -19.77 7.89
C LYS A 152 -2.60 -19.85 8.53
N PRO A 153 -2.49 -19.79 9.86
CA PRO A 153 -1.20 -19.82 10.55
C PRO A 153 -0.28 -20.94 10.08
N GLY A 154 0.95 -20.59 9.70
CA GLY A 154 1.98 -21.53 9.26
C GLY A 154 1.75 -22.17 7.88
N THR A 155 0.82 -21.67 7.09
CA THR A 155 0.50 -22.21 5.76
C THR A 155 0.44 -21.12 4.69
N ALA A 156 0.38 -21.50 3.41
CA ALA A 156 0.07 -20.63 2.28
C ALA A 156 -1.43 -20.66 1.90
N GLU A 157 -2.28 -21.27 2.73
CA GLU A 157 -3.72 -21.37 2.46
C GLU A 157 -4.42 -20.04 2.75
N PRO A 158 -5.10 -19.43 1.76
CA PRO A 158 -5.79 -18.16 1.95
C PRO A 158 -6.88 -18.25 3.01
N SER A 159 -6.98 -17.23 3.86
CA SER A 159 -7.95 -17.14 4.96
C SER A 159 -8.89 -15.92 4.87
N ILE A 160 -8.93 -15.22 3.74
CA ILE A 160 -9.69 -13.96 3.59
C ILE A 160 -11.20 -14.15 3.48
N ASN A 161 -11.66 -15.33 3.03
CA ASN A 161 -13.09 -15.65 2.90
C ASN A 161 -13.68 -16.07 4.27
N ASN A 162 -13.92 -15.10 5.11
CA ASN A 162 -14.44 -15.29 6.47
C ASN A 162 -15.28 -14.08 6.90
N ALA A 163 -15.84 -14.12 8.12
CA ALA A 163 -16.69 -13.04 8.66
C ALA A 163 -15.97 -11.67 8.71
N LYS A 164 -14.66 -11.62 8.95
CA LYS A 164 -13.87 -10.38 8.97
C LYS A 164 -13.73 -9.79 7.58
N GLY A 165 -13.56 -10.64 6.55
CA GLY A 165 -13.56 -10.22 5.15
C GLY A 165 -14.90 -9.62 4.72
N VAL A 166 -16.00 -10.25 5.14
CA VAL A 166 -17.35 -9.71 4.91
C VAL A 166 -17.55 -8.38 5.64
N ALA A 167 -17.07 -8.25 6.88
CA ALA A 167 -17.13 -6.99 7.63
C ALA A 167 -16.37 -5.87 6.91
N ALA A 168 -15.16 -6.12 6.44
CA ALA A 168 -14.36 -5.16 5.67
C ALA A 168 -15.09 -4.70 4.39
N LEU A 169 -15.68 -5.63 3.64
CA LEU A 169 -16.46 -5.29 2.44
C LEU A 169 -17.72 -4.48 2.77
N ASN A 170 -18.37 -4.74 3.90
CA ASN A 170 -19.53 -3.95 4.33
C ASN A 170 -19.13 -2.51 4.70
N VAL A 171 -17.96 -2.30 5.31
CA VAL A 171 -17.42 -0.95 5.55
C VAL A 171 -17.18 -0.23 4.22
N ILE A 172 -16.51 -0.87 3.25
CA ILE A 172 -16.29 -0.30 1.91
C ILE A 172 -17.63 0.10 1.29
N LYS A 173 -18.62 -0.80 1.30
CA LYS A 173 -19.95 -0.52 0.75
C LYS A 173 -20.58 0.71 1.39
N GLN A 174 -20.58 0.83 2.71
CA GLN A 174 -21.13 2.00 3.41
C GLN A 174 -20.39 3.29 3.06
N LEU A 175 -19.06 3.26 2.93
CA LEU A 175 -18.26 4.42 2.54
C LEU A 175 -18.55 4.84 1.09
N THR A 176 -18.76 3.89 0.18
CA THR A 176 -19.10 4.22 -1.21
C THR A 176 -20.49 4.88 -1.34
N GLU A 177 -21.46 4.59 -0.45
CA GLU A 177 -22.77 5.26 -0.40
C GLU A 177 -22.67 6.73 0.05
N LEU A 178 -21.55 7.12 0.66
CA LEU A 178 -21.22 8.47 1.09
C LEU A 178 -20.25 9.18 0.14
N SER A 179 -19.82 8.50 -0.91
CA SER A 179 -18.86 8.98 -1.92
C SER A 179 -19.55 9.52 -3.15
N ASN A 180 -18.75 10.13 -4.04
CA ASN A 180 -19.21 10.50 -5.38
C ASN A 180 -19.69 9.26 -6.15
N PRO A 181 -20.79 9.33 -6.96
CA PRO A 181 -21.24 8.22 -7.79
C PRO A 181 -20.15 7.59 -8.68
N ASP A 182 -19.16 8.37 -9.09
CA ASP A 182 -18.02 7.92 -9.91
C ASP A 182 -16.88 7.32 -9.09
N PHE A 183 -17.13 6.88 -7.86
CA PHE A 183 -16.08 6.39 -6.92
C PHE A 183 -15.19 5.29 -7.51
N LEU A 184 -15.67 4.48 -8.45
CA LEU A 184 -14.86 3.44 -9.11
C LEU A 184 -13.79 3.99 -10.07
N THR A 185 -13.81 5.29 -10.37
CA THR A 185 -12.78 5.95 -11.18
C THR A 185 -11.73 6.65 -10.33
N GLN A 186 -11.95 6.76 -9.01
CA GLN A 186 -11.07 7.47 -8.10
C GLN A 186 -9.77 6.70 -7.89
N ASP A 187 -8.69 7.34 -8.29
CA ASP A 187 -7.29 6.87 -8.22
C ASP A 187 -6.51 7.71 -7.20
N THR A 188 -5.30 7.29 -6.85
CA THR A 188 -4.37 8.03 -5.95
C THR A 188 -3.48 8.96 -6.74
#